data_7cf127b6b727246e47df9560ef62b855
#
_entry.id   7cf127b6b727246e47df9560ef62b855
#
_cell.length_a   1.000
_cell.length_b   1.000
_cell.length_c   1.000
_cell.angle_alpha   90.00
_cell.angle_beta   90.00
_cell.angle_gamma   90.00
#
_symmetry.space_group_name_H-M   'P 1'
#
loop_
_entity.id
_entity.type
_entity.pdbx_description
1 polymer ?
#
loop_
_entity_poly.entity_id
_entity_poly.type
_entity_poly.pdbx_seq_one_letter_code
_entity_poly.pdbx_strand_id
1 'polypeptide(L)'
;MVASRRYTAAIASVIAAALGLAACSAAAPPQTPSPAVTALPTPSASTTAPADSEITVTWLAVAGAKGATGTTVISRRQPGSPGDFRVEFSENEVGGIGSQSQAGAWNAAIISTLLLGLPLEGEFRFATDGRIDGPSAGALTTAGLIALARGDAFAEHVTMTGTINATGTIGPVGGIPEKIAAAAEEGFTKVLIPLGQRMTPNHEGELVDVIRAGDRDGVEVIEVGDIYEAYSHLTGANIDVPGVSRDPRLDAASYDKVKPQTDAALARYASANSGFQRLPKDLQAIFDQAGLIGYVDGYATKA
;
A
#
# COMPACT_ATOMS: atom_id res chain seq x y z
N MET A 1 17.97 40.30 -2.36
CA MET A 1 16.85 40.16 -1.43
C MET A 1 15.43 40.21 -2.02
N VAL A 2 15.25 40.46 -3.32
CA VAL A 2 13.93 40.59 -3.99
C VAL A 2 13.47 39.28 -4.65
N ALA A 3 14.37 38.36 -4.96
CA ALA A 3 14.06 37.08 -5.62
C ALA A 3 13.37 36.05 -4.70
N SER A 4 13.64 36.04 -3.40
CA SER A 4 13.11 35.03 -2.47
C SER A 4 11.61 35.18 -2.17
N ARG A 5 11.05 36.39 -2.30
CA ARG A 5 9.61 36.65 -2.04
C ARG A 5 8.68 36.17 -3.16
N ARG A 6 9.19 35.99 -4.39
CA ARG A 6 8.36 35.53 -5.52
C ARG A 6 8.17 34.01 -5.53
N TYR A 7 9.10 33.28 -4.98
CA TYR A 7 9.01 31.81 -4.89
C TYR A 7 8.07 31.33 -3.78
N THR A 8 8.03 32.04 -2.65
CA THR A 8 7.09 31.72 -1.54
C THR A 8 5.63 31.92 -1.94
N ALA A 9 5.32 32.90 -2.78
CA ALA A 9 3.96 33.11 -3.26
C ALA A 9 3.49 32.06 -4.28
N ALA A 10 4.40 31.55 -5.13
CA ALA A 10 4.07 30.51 -6.10
C ALA A 10 3.84 29.14 -5.44
N ILE A 11 4.64 28.79 -4.42
CA ILE A 11 4.50 27.54 -3.67
C ILE A 11 3.20 27.58 -2.83
N ALA A 12 2.87 28.72 -2.22
CA ALA A 12 1.62 28.86 -1.46
C ALA A 12 0.38 28.69 -2.34
N SER A 13 0.41 29.13 -3.60
CA SER A 13 -0.72 29.00 -4.53
C SER A 13 -0.95 27.56 -5.01
N VAL A 14 0.11 26.77 -5.16
CA VAL A 14 0.00 25.35 -5.55
C VAL A 14 -0.51 24.50 -4.38
N ILE A 15 -0.07 24.78 -3.16
CA ILE A 15 -0.54 24.08 -1.95
C ILE A 15 -2.00 24.44 -1.61
N ALA A 16 -2.41 25.68 -1.84
CA ALA A 16 -3.81 26.10 -1.63
C ALA A 16 -4.79 25.45 -2.63
N ALA A 17 -4.35 25.14 -3.85
CA ALA A 17 -5.16 24.42 -4.82
C ALA A 17 -5.34 22.93 -4.48
N ALA A 18 -4.41 22.34 -3.74
CA ALA A 18 -4.48 20.95 -3.30
C ALA A 18 -5.33 20.74 -2.02
N LEU A 19 -5.47 21.79 -1.19
CA LEU A 19 -6.23 21.74 0.08
C LEU A 19 -7.69 22.20 -0.05
N GLY A 20 -8.13 22.69 -1.20
CA GLY A 20 -9.48 23.19 -1.44
C GLY A 20 -10.57 22.15 -1.71
N LEU A 21 -10.30 20.85 -1.52
CA LEU A 21 -11.24 19.76 -1.80
C LEU A 21 -12.02 19.23 -0.58
N ALA A 22 -11.94 19.89 0.56
CA ALA A 22 -12.64 19.46 1.76
C ALA A 22 -13.58 20.55 2.30
N ALA A 23 -14.67 20.86 1.62
CA ALA A 23 -15.91 21.36 2.22
C ALA A 23 -16.97 21.65 1.14
N CYS A 24 -17.75 20.63 0.79
CA CYS A 24 -19.12 20.84 0.29
C CYS A 24 -20.03 19.89 1.05
N SER A 25 -20.53 20.37 2.17
CA SER A 25 -21.68 19.77 2.86
C SER A 25 -22.93 20.19 2.08
N ALA A 26 -23.37 19.34 1.15
CA ALA A 26 -24.66 19.51 0.49
C ALA A 26 -25.70 18.72 1.29
N ALA A 27 -26.81 19.37 1.62
CA ALA A 27 -27.96 18.76 2.27
C ALA A 27 -28.47 17.58 1.44
N ALA A 28 -28.71 16.44 2.11
CA ALA A 28 -29.21 15.23 1.47
C ALA A 28 -30.62 15.44 0.90
N PRO A 29 -30.89 15.02 -0.34
CA PRO A 29 -32.25 14.99 -0.87
C PRO A 29 -33.09 13.89 -0.16
N PRO A 30 -34.43 14.00 -0.15
CA PRO A 30 -35.29 13.03 0.49
C PRO A 30 -35.13 11.62 -0.12
N GLN A 31 -34.94 10.63 0.73
CA GLN A 31 -34.72 9.24 0.34
C GLN A 31 -36.03 8.64 -0.17
N THR A 32 -36.05 8.25 -1.43
CA THR A 32 -37.03 7.27 -1.94
C THR A 32 -36.67 5.88 -1.42
N PRO A 33 -37.65 5.04 -1.07
CA PRO A 33 -37.37 3.69 -0.57
C PRO A 33 -36.63 2.86 -1.61
N SER A 34 -35.48 2.37 -1.23
CA SER A 34 -34.62 1.50 -2.05
C SER A 34 -35.37 0.18 -2.33
N PRO A 35 -35.31 -0.33 -3.57
CA PRO A 35 -35.84 -1.68 -3.83
C PRO A 35 -35.05 -2.70 -3.01
N ALA A 36 -35.74 -3.73 -2.53
CA ALA A 36 -35.17 -4.79 -1.71
C ALA A 36 -33.91 -5.37 -2.40
N VAL A 37 -32.79 -5.26 -1.74
CA VAL A 37 -31.54 -5.89 -2.19
C VAL A 37 -31.75 -7.39 -2.08
N THR A 38 -31.80 -8.06 -3.22
CA THR A 38 -31.74 -9.53 -3.29
C THR A 38 -30.41 -9.92 -2.65
N ALA A 39 -30.49 -10.73 -1.59
CA ALA A 39 -29.30 -11.21 -0.89
C ALA A 39 -28.32 -11.84 -1.91
N LEU A 40 -27.10 -11.34 -1.95
CA LEU A 40 -26.01 -11.98 -2.66
C LEU A 40 -25.87 -13.43 -2.15
N PRO A 41 -25.57 -14.39 -3.02
CA PRO A 41 -25.32 -15.77 -2.58
C PRO A 41 -24.18 -15.75 -1.58
N THR A 42 -24.41 -16.32 -0.43
CA THR A 42 -23.41 -16.53 0.62
C THR A 42 -22.22 -17.28 -0.01
N PRO A 43 -20.97 -16.76 0.04
CA PRO A 43 -19.83 -17.49 -0.47
C PRO A 43 -19.69 -18.79 0.33
N SER A 44 -19.86 -19.91 -0.37
CA SER A 44 -19.68 -21.25 0.18
C SER A 44 -18.21 -21.62 0.00
N ALA A 45 -17.37 -21.11 0.87
CA ALA A 45 -16.01 -21.63 1.07
C ALA A 45 -15.66 -21.47 2.54
N SER A 46 -16.06 -22.46 3.33
CA SER A 46 -15.50 -22.65 4.66
C SER A 46 -14.05 -23.12 4.50
N THR A 47 -13.14 -22.21 4.22
CA THR A 47 -11.74 -22.44 4.56
C THR A 47 -11.66 -22.10 6.05
N THR A 48 -11.84 -23.10 6.90
CA THR A 48 -11.60 -22.96 8.33
C THR A 48 -10.11 -22.69 8.48
N ALA A 49 -9.76 -21.45 8.71
CA ALA A 49 -8.37 -21.10 9.09
C ALA A 49 -8.00 -21.98 10.32
N PRO A 50 -6.76 -22.47 10.39
CA PRO A 50 -6.28 -23.20 11.56
C PRO A 50 -6.54 -22.38 12.82
N ALA A 51 -6.91 -23.04 13.91
CA ALA A 51 -7.40 -22.37 15.12
C ALA A 51 -6.38 -21.39 15.73
N ASP A 52 -5.07 -21.70 15.67
CA ASP A 52 -3.97 -20.83 16.07
C ASP A 52 -2.88 -21.00 15.03
N SER A 53 -2.60 -19.95 14.28
CA SER A 53 -1.61 -19.97 13.22
C SER A 53 -0.71 -18.73 13.31
N GLU A 54 0.53 -18.89 12.89
CA GLU A 54 1.50 -17.79 12.84
C GLU A 54 2.31 -17.81 11.55
N ILE A 55 2.77 -16.64 11.13
CA ILE A 55 3.68 -16.45 10.01
C ILE A 55 4.75 -15.43 10.38
N THR A 56 5.97 -15.66 9.96
CA THR A 56 7.05 -14.69 10.11
C THR A 56 7.23 -13.95 8.80
N VAL A 57 7.24 -12.62 8.86
CA VAL A 57 7.54 -11.75 7.72
C VAL A 57 8.81 -10.95 8.00
N THR A 58 9.68 -10.83 7.00
CA THR A 58 10.88 -9.99 7.08
C THR A 58 10.62 -8.68 6.37
N TRP A 59 10.59 -7.59 7.13
CA TRP A 59 10.37 -6.25 6.60
C TRP A 59 11.68 -5.54 6.29
N LEU A 60 11.57 -4.52 5.44
CA LEU A 60 12.68 -3.67 5.00
C LEU A 60 12.48 -2.25 5.55
N ALA A 61 13.53 -1.71 6.15
CA ALA A 61 13.56 -0.36 6.71
C ALA A 61 14.81 0.41 6.28
N VAL A 62 14.88 1.67 6.69
CA VAL A 62 16.06 2.53 6.54
C VAL A 62 16.48 3.00 7.92
N ALA A 63 17.75 2.81 8.24
CA ALA A 63 18.41 3.27 9.46
C ALA A 63 19.51 4.27 9.10
N GLY A 64 19.17 5.57 9.14
CA GLY A 64 20.07 6.61 8.65
C GLY A 64 20.32 6.51 7.15
N ALA A 65 21.57 6.30 6.73
CA ALA A 65 21.97 6.17 5.33
C ALA A 65 21.97 4.72 4.82
N LYS A 66 21.60 3.76 5.65
CA LYS A 66 21.66 2.33 5.30
C LYS A 66 20.29 1.69 5.38
N GLY A 67 20.09 0.67 4.57
CA GLY A 67 18.98 -0.23 4.73
C GLY A 67 19.13 -1.11 5.96
N ALA A 68 18.03 -1.64 6.43
CA ALA A 68 17.96 -2.59 7.52
C ALA A 68 16.81 -3.58 7.28
N THR A 69 16.93 -4.76 7.85
CA THR A 69 15.89 -5.78 7.88
C THR A 69 15.50 -6.06 9.32
N GLY A 70 14.34 -6.63 9.49
CA GLY A 70 13.90 -7.17 10.76
C GLY A 70 12.69 -8.06 10.56
N THR A 71 12.26 -8.73 11.61
CA THR A 71 11.18 -9.70 11.54
C THR A 71 9.99 -9.30 12.38
N THR A 72 8.81 -9.70 11.94
CA THR A 72 7.59 -9.67 12.73
C THR A 72 6.91 -11.03 12.63
N VAL A 73 6.69 -11.66 13.78
CA VAL A 73 5.82 -12.83 13.88
C VAL A 73 4.39 -12.35 14.03
N ILE A 74 3.57 -12.71 13.06
CA ILE A 74 2.15 -12.38 13.02
C ILE A 74 1.39 -13.64 13.42
N SER A 75 0.57 -13.54 14.46
CA SER A 75 -0.33 -14.62 14.85
C SER A 75 -1.78 -14.16 14.79
N ARG A 76 -2.66 -15.08 14.40
CA ARG A 76 -4.10 -14.88 14.43
C ARG A 76 -4.73 -15.96 15.29
N ARG A 77 -5.60 -15.52 16.19
CA ARG A 77 -6.43 -16.41 17.02
C ARG A 77 -7.92 -16.16 16.76
N GLN A 78 -8.72 -17.15 17.09
CA GLN A 78 -10.16 -16.97 17.07
C GLN A 78 -10.58 -15.95 18.11
N PRO A 79 -11.63 -15.15 17.85
CA PRO A 79 -12.11 -14.18 18.82
C PRO A 79 -12.65 -14.89 20.08
N GLY A 80 -12.45 -14.27 21.23
CA GLY A 80 -12.98 -14.78 22.51
C GLY A 80 -14.50 -14.74 22.54
N SER A 81 -15.14 -13.82 21.79
CA SER A 81 -16.58 -13.71 21.58
C SER A 81 -16.85 -13.26 20.13
N PRO A 82 -18.01 -13.62 19.55
CA PRO A 82 -18.37 -13.16 18.21
C PRO A 82 -18.34 -11.63 18.10
N GLY A 83 -17.67 -11.12 17.07
CA GLY A 83 -17.49 -9.69 16.82
C GLY A 83 -16.36 -9.04 17.60
N ASP A 84 -15.64 -9.76 18.45
CA ASP A 84 -14.41 -9.22 19.06
C ASP A 84 -13.33 -9.04 18.01
N PHE A 85 -12.74 -7.84 17.95
CA PHE A 85 -11.64 -7.53 17.08
C PHE A 85 -10.54 -6.86 17.90
N ARG A 86 -9.36 -7.51 17.98
CA ARG A 86 -8.23 -7.06 18.79
C ARG A 86 -6.95 -7.06 17.98
N VAL A 87 -6.14 -6.04 18.22
CA VAL A 87 -4.76 -5.97 17.72
C VAL A 87 -3.83 -5.77 18.92
N GLU A 88 -2.89 -6.69 19.08
CA GLU A 88 -1.91 -6.70 20.15
C GLU A 88 -0.51 -6.55 19.60
N PHE A 89 0.33 -5.80 20.31
CA PHE A 89 1.73 -5.62 19.98
C PHE A 89 2.61 -6.20 21.06
N SER A 90 3.67 -6.91 20.65
CA SER A 90 4.71 -7.43 21.53
C SER A 90 6.05 -6.92 21.05
N GLU A 91 6.79 -6.28 21.92
CA GLU A 91 8.08 -5.65 21.65
C GLU A 91 9.14 -6.29 22.54
N ASN A 92 10.34 -6.49 22.00
CA ASN A 92 11.50 -6.90 22.79
C ASN A 92 12.32 -5.70 23.28
N GLU A 93 12.07 -4.50 22.73
CA GLU A 93 12.67 -3.23 23.13
C GLU A 93 11.60 -2.20 23.48
N VAL A 94 11.86 -1.34 24.46
CA VAL A 94 10.94 -0.27 24.83
C VAL A 94 10.77 0.71 23.66
N GLY A 95 9.51 0.89 23.21
CA GLY A 95 9.19 1.73 22.06
C GLY A 95 9.71 1.14 20.74
N GLY A 96 9.78 -0.18 20.64
CA GLY A 96 10.23 -0.89 19.44
C GLY A 96 9.30 -0.70 18.25
N ILE A 97 7.98 -0.63 18.47
CA ILE A 97 6.98 -0.43 17.41
C ILE A 97 6.41 0.98 17.51
N GLY A 98 6.83 1.87 16.61
CA GLY A 98 6.35 3.24 16.54
C GLY A 98 4.88 3.35 16.09
N SER A 99 4.28 4.52 16.33
CA SER A 99 2.85 4.76 16.07
C SER A 99 2.41 4.54 14.64
N GLN A 100 3.26 4.82 13.66
CA GLN A 100 2.95 4.60 12.25
C GLN A 100 2.95 3.11 11.90
N SER A 101 3.87 2.33 12.46
CA SER A 101 3.88 0.86 12.30
C SER A 101 2.67 0.22 12.98
N GLN A 102 2.27 0.69 14.16
CA GLN A 102 1.05 0.23 14.83
C GLN A 102 -0.19 0.50 13.97
N ALA A 103 -0.33 1.72 13.42
CA ALA A 103 -1.42 2.07 12.52
C ALA A 103 -1.40 1.21 11.23
N GLY A 104 -0.22 0.92 10.69
CA GLY A 104 -0.03 0.02 9.54
C GLY A 104 -0.52 -1.41 9.84
N ALA A 105 -0.22 -1.95 11.02
CA ALA A 105 -0.68 -3.27 11.45
C ALA A 105 -2.20 -3.32 11.67
N TRP A 106 -2.81 -2.29 12.27
CA TRP A 106 -4.25 -2.15 12.37
C TRP A 106 -4.92 -2.15 10.98
N ASN A 107 -4.40 -1.34 10.05
CA ASN A 107 -4.88 -1.31 8.68
C ASN A 107 -4.74 -2.67 8.00
N ALA A 108 -3.61 -3.34 8.16
CA ALA A 108 -3.38 -4.67 7.59
C ALA A 108 -4.40 -5.70 8.11
N ALA A 109 -4.71 -5.70 9.41
CA ALA A 109 -5.69 -6.60 10.00
C ALA A 109 -7.12 -6.35 9.46
N ILE A 110 -7.52 -5.08 9.36
CA ILE A 110 -8.83 -4.71 8.81
C ILE A 110 -8.92 -5.06 7.32
N ILE A 111 -7.91 -4.65 6.54
CA ILE A 111 -7.93 -4.81 5.08
C ILE A 111 -7.87 -6.29 4.68
N SER A 112 -7.01 -7.10 5.32
CA SER A 112 -6.94 -8.54 5.04
C SER A 112 -8.28 -9.23 5.30
N THR A 113 -8.96 -8.86 6.37
CA THR A 113 -10.29 -9.39 6.71
C THR A 113 -11.33 -9.00 5.66
N LEU A 114 -11.35 -7.72 5.25
CA LEU A 114 -12.27 -7.23 4.22
C LEU A 114 -12.03 -7.88 2.85
N LEU A 115 -10.77 -7.99 2.43
CA LEU A 115 -10.41 -8.59 1.13
C LEU A 115 -10.75 -10.07 1.06
N LEU A 116 -10.70 -10.78 2.18
CA LEU A 116 -11.11 -12.17 2.26
C LEU A 116 -12.63 -12.36 2.42
N GLY A 117 -13.39 -11.27 2.56
CA GLY A 117 -14.85 -11.35 2.83
C GLY A 117 -15.16 -12.00 4.18
N LEU A 118 -14.24 -11.98 5.12
CA LEU A 118 -14.41 -12.54 6.45
C LEU A 118 -15.14 -11.53 7.37
N PRO A 119 -15.81 -12.00 8.43
CA PRO A 119 -16.27 -11.13 9.49
C PRO A 119 -15.11 -10.32 10.08
N LEU A 120 -15.35 -9.05 10.43
CA LEU A 120 -14.36 -8.22 11.11
C LEU A 120 -14.26 -8.64 12.58
N GLU A 121 -13.59 -9.76 12.80
CA GLU A 121 -13.36 -10.36 14.11
C GLU A 121 -12.05 -11.13 14.13
N GLY A 122 -11.49 -11.32 15.31
CA GLY A 122 -10.25 -12.06 15.54
C GLY A 122 -9.29 -11.32 16.46
N GLU A 123 -8.33 -12.06 17.00
CA GLU A 123 -7.23 -11.53 17.78
C GLU A 123 -5.95 -11.62 16.93
N PHE A 124 -5.37 -10.47 16.62
CA PHE A 124 -4.17 -10.34 15.80
C PHE A 124 -3.02 -9.87 16.67
N ARG A 125 -1.94 -10.63 16.73
CA ARG A 125 -0.75 -10.27 17.49
C ARG A 125 0.44 -10.08 16.55
N PHE A 126 1.16 -8.98 16.77
CA PHE A 126 2.37 -8.62 16.05
C PHE A 126 3.54 -8.57 17.05
N ALA A 127 4.42 -9.57 16.96
CA ALA A 127 5.63 -9.62 17.77
C ALA A 127 6.82 -9.22 16.92
N THR A 128 7.36 -8.04 17.16
CA THR A 128 8.43 -7.45 16.34
C THR A 128 9.74 -7.46 17.09
N ASP A 129 10.78 -7.89 16.39
CA ASP A 129 12.16 -7.82 16.86
C ASP A 129 12.82 -6.53 16.33
N GLY A 130 13.41 -5.75 17.25
CA GLY A 130 14.05 -4.47 16.94
C GLY A 130 13.09 -3.29 16.90
N ARG A 131 13.59 -2.16 16.39
CA ARG A 131 12.85 -0.89 16.31
C ARG A 131 12.39 -0.61 14.90
N ILE A 132 11.10 -0.37 14.77
CA ILE A 132 10.48 0.02 13.48
C ILE A 132 9.47 1.14 13.70
N ASP A 133 9.53 2.16 12.86
CA ASP A 133 8.45 3.13 12.72
C ASP A 133 8.27 3.48 11.24
N GLY A 134 7.02 3.50 10.81
CA GLY A 134 6.64 3.77 9.44
C GLY A 134 5.65 2.74 8.89
N PRO A 135 4.80 3.15 7.93
CA PRO A 135 3.73 2.30 7.39
C PRO A 135 4.23 1.39 6.25
N SER A 136 5.52 1.41 5.91
CA SER A 136 6.06 0.79 4.68
C SER A 136 6.07 -0.74 4.67
N ALA A 137 5.82 -1.40 5.81
CA ALA A 137 5.61 -2.84 5.90
C ALA A 137 4.12 -3.24 5.80
N GLY A 138 3.20 -2.27 5.62
CA GLY A 138 1.75 -2.52 5.66
C GLY A 138 1.27 -3.52 4.61
N ALA A 139 1.78 -3.44 3.38
CA ALA A 139 1.42 -4.37 2.33
C ALA A 139 1.94 -5.79 2.61
N LEU A 140 3.20 -5.92 3.07
CA LEU A 140 3.78 -7.20 3.48
C LEU A 140 2.99 -7.84 4.63
N THR A 141 2.65 -7.04 5.64
CA THR A 141 1.85 -7.48 6.79
C THR A 141 0.46 -7.94 6.36
N THR A 142 -0.18 -7.22 5.42
CA THR A 142 -1.48 -7.61 4.85
C THR A 142 -1.38 -8.94 4.12
N ALA A 143 -0.36 -9.11 3.27
CA ALA A 143 -0.11 -10.39 2.58
C ALA A 143 0.13 -11.53 3.56
N GLY A 144 0.90 -11.29 4.64
CA GLY A 144 1.13 -12.26 5.71
C GLY A 144 -0.17 -12.69 6.41
N LEU A 145 -1.05 -11.75 6.73
CA LEU A 145 -2.34 -12.04 7.33
C LEU A 145 -3.28 -12.82 6.39
N ILE A 146 -3.25 -12.50 5.09
CA ILE A 146 -4.01 -13.25 4.08
C ILE A 146 -3.46 -14.68 3.97
N ALA A 147 -2.14 -14.84 3.89
CA ALA A 147 -1.48 -16.13 3.84
C ALA A 147 -1.83 -16.98 5.07
N LEU A 148 -1.75 -16.38 6.25
CA LEU A 148 -2.13 -17.00 7.51
C LEU A 148 -3.58 -17.51 7.51
N ALA A 149 -4.52 -16.68 7.03
CA ALA A 149 -5.93 -17.03 6.96
C ALA A 149 -6.23 -18.14 5.93
N ARG A 150 -5.41 -18.26 4.90
CA ARG A 150 -5.56 -19.25 3.82
C ARG A 150 -4.74 -20.52 4.03
N GLY A 151 -3.76 -20.50 4.95
CA GLY A 151 -2.80 -21.56 5.14
C GLY A 151 -1.73 -21.61 4.05
N ASP A 152 -1.51 -20.50 3.33
CA ASP A 152 -0.44 -20.36 2.35
C ASP A 152 0.87 -19.98 3.05
N ALA A 153 2.01 -20.28 2.45
CA ALA A 153 3.33 -19.89 2.91
C ALA A 153 3.98 -18.91 1.96
N PHE A 154 4.83 -18.03 2.46
CA PHE A 154 5.66 -17.20 1.60
C PHE A 154 6.74 -18.03 0.91
N ALA A 155 7.01 -17.69 -0.35
CA ALA A 155 8.16 -18.22 -1.06
C ALA A 155 9.45 -17.79 -0.36
N GLU A 156 10.42 -18.68 -0.35
CA GLU A 156 11.74 -18.38 0.21
C GLU A 156 12.43 -17.25 -0.55
N HIS A 157 13.17 -16.42 0.15
CA HIS A 157 13.97 -15.32 -0.43
C HIS A 157 13.16 -14.26 -1.18
N VAL A 158 11.87 -14.10 -0.86
CA VAL A 158 11.00 -13.04 -1.41
C VAL A 158 10.50 -12.15 -0.28
N THR A 159 10.62 -10.84 -0.47
CA THR A 159 10.02 -9.86 0.44
C THR A 159 9.48 -8.67 -0.32
N MET A 160 8.90 -7.69 0.39
CA MET A 160 8.36 -6.48 -0.22
C MET A 160 8.42 -5.29 0.71
N THR A 161 8.33 -4.10 0.12
CA THR A 161 8.03 -2.86 0.81
C THR A 161 6.88 -2.15 0.14
N GLY A 162 6.00 -1.52 0.92
CA GLY A 162 4.83 -0.81 0.40
C GLY A 162 3.85 -0.48 1.52
N THR A 163 3.19 0.67 1.43
CA THR A 163 2.02 0.95 2.26
C THR A 163 0.80 0.22 1.70
N ILE A 164 -0.25 0.05 2.50
CA ILE A 164 -1.50 -0.56 2.05
C ILE A 164 -2.66 0.40 2.21
N ASN A 165 -3.51 0.48 1.21
CA ASN A 165 -4.75 1.27 1.21
C ASN A 165 -5.98 0.36 1.35
N ALA A 166 -7.10 0.94 1.75
CA ALA A 166 -8.35 0.22 1.99
C ALA A 166 -8.87 -0.57 0.78
N THR A 167 -8.49 -0.18 -0.42
CA THR A 167 -8.84 -0.87 -1.67
C THR A 167 -7.88 -2.01 -2.05
N GLY A 168 -6.89 -2.30 -1.21
CA GLY A 168 -5.84 -3.27 -1.53
C GLY A 168 -4.71 -2.73 -2.42
N THR A 169 -4.73 -1.43 -2.77
CA THR A 169 -3.65 -0.82 -3.55
C THR A 169 -2.42 -0.59 -2.70
N ILE A 170 -1.24 -0.75 -3.31
CA ILE A 170 0.05 -0.58 -2.65
C ILE A 170 0.54 0.83 -2.91
N GLY A 171 0.83 1.56 -1.84
CA GLY A 171 1.26 2.95 -1.90
C GLY A 171 2.76 3.13 -1.74
N PRO A 172 3.27 4.33 -2.10
CA PRO A 172 4.69 4.62 -2.18
C PRO A 172 5.39 4.62 -0.82
N VAL A 173 6.71 4.38 -0.88
CA VAL A 173 7.60 4.36 0.28
C VAL A 173 8.93 5.05 -0.04
N GLY A 174 9.69 5.41 1.00
CA GLY A 174 11.05 5.95 0.84
C GLY A 174 12.13 4.90 1.02
N GLY A 175 13.36 5.26 0.59
CA GLY A 175 14.58 4.48 0.83
C GLY A 175 14.61 3.12 0.13
N ILE A 176 14.03 3.02 -1.07
CA ILE A 176 13.97 1.76 -1.81
C ILE A 176 15.37 1.25 -2.18
N PRO A 177 16.33 2.09 -2.66
CA PRO A 177 17.67 1.61 -2.95
C PRO A 177 18.35 0.96 -1.75
N GLU A 178 18.27 1.61 -0.58
CA GLU A 178 18.87 1.12 0.65
C GLU A 178 18.18 -0.17 1.14
N LYS A 179 16.87 -0.26 0.98
CA LYS A 179 16.08 -1.44 1.32
C LYS A 179 16.44 -2.65 0.44
N ILE A 180 16.66 -2.44 -0.86
CA ILE A 180 17.08 -3.49 -1.79
C ILE A 180 18.47 -3.98 -1.43
N ALA A 181 19.41 -3.07 -1.13
CA ALA A 181 20.74 -3.45 -0.71
C ALA A 181 20.71 -4.30 0.58
N ALA A 182 19.90 -3.89 1.58
CA ALA A 182 19.75 -4.69 2.80
C ALA A 182 19.08 -6.05 2.53
N ALA A 183 18.13 -6.12 1.62
CA ALA A 183 17.51 -7.38 1.22
C ALA A 183 18.54 -8.31 0.56
N ALA A 184 19.43 -7.79 -0.29
CA ALA A 184 20.50 -8.57 -0.90
C ALA A 184 21.49 -9.12 0.16
N GLU A 185 21.88 -8.29 1.12
CA GLU A 185 22.76 -8.70 2.24
C GLU A 185 22.13 -9.81 3.09
N GLU A 186 20.81 -9.82 3.25
CA GLU A 186 20.05 -10.83 3.98
C GLU A 186 19.77 -12.10 3.15
N GLY A 187 20.13 -12.07 1.86
CA GLY A 187 19.98 -13.22 0.96
C GLY A 187 18.62 -13.31 0.25
N PHE A 188 17.86 -12.21 0.23
CA PHE A 188 16.67 -12.13 -0.62
C PHE A 188 17.09 -12.04 -2.08
N THR A 189 16.40 -12.79 -2.93
CA THR A 189 16.62 -12.79 -4.39
C THR A 189 15.51 -12.07 -5.13
N LYS A 190 14.41 -11.72 -4.45
CA LYS A 190 13.30 -10.98 -5.02
C LYS A 190 12.72 -9.97 -4.04
N VAL A 191 12.55 -8.73 -4.49
CA VAL A 191 11.93 -7.66 -3.72
C VAL A 191 10.82 -7.00 -4.53
N LEU A 192 9.61 -6.96 -3.96
CA LEU A 192 8.49 -6.24 -4.56
C LEU A 192 8.46 -4.81 -4.05
N ILE A 193 8.24 -3.87 -4.95
CA ILE A 193 8.15 -2.44 -4.66
C ILE A 193 6.86 -1.84 -5.22
N PRO A 194 6.40 -0.69 -4.72
CA PRO A 194 5.22 -0.04 -5.27
C PRO A 194 5.38 0.36 -6.73
N LEU A 195 4.32 0.17 -7.50
CA LEU A 195 4.23 0.58 -8.90
C LEU A 195 4.57 2.07 -9.05
N GLY A 196 5.42 2.40 -10.04
CA GLY A 196 5.84 3.75 -10.36
C GLY A 196 7.07 4.24 -9.56
N GLN A 197 7.68 3.38 -8.75
CA GLN A 197 8.87 3.74 -7.95
C GLN A 197 10.18 3.15 -8.48
N ARG A 198 10.22 2.75 -9.76
CA ARG A 198 11.46 2.30 -10.41
C ARG A 198 12.58 3.34 -10.30
N MET A 199 12.25 4.60 -10.54
CA MET A 199 13.19 5.71 -10.39
C MET A 199 12.92 6.40 -9.05
N THR A 200 13.81 6.21 -8.08
CA THR A 200 13.65 6.75 -6.72
C THR A 200 14.99 7.27 -6.19
N PRO A 201 14.97 8.33 -5.35
CA PRO A 201 16.22 8.85 -4.79
C PRO A 201 16.82 7.89 -3.75
N ASN A 202 18.16 7.80 -3.74
CA ASN A 202 18.92 7.23 -2.64
C ASN A 202 19.03 8.26 -1.48
N HIS A 203 19.73 7.89 -0.40
CA HIS A 203 19.93 8.76 0.76
C HIS A 203 20.74 10.05 0.45
N GLU A 204 21.46 10.08 -0.64
CA GLU A 204 22.20 11.26 -1.14
C GLU A 204 21.33 12.15 -2.04
N GLY A 205 20.11 11.71 -2.35
CA GLY A 205 19.18 12.40 -3.24
C GLY A 205 19.42 12.13 -4.73
N GLU A 206 20.29 11.19 -5.08
CA GLU A 206 20.52 10.79 -6.46
C GLU A 206 19.46 9.83 -6.93
N LEU A 207 18.90 10.05 -8.13
CA LEU A 207 17.93 9.16 -8.74
C LEU A 207 18.58 7.84 -9.17
N VAL A 208 18.04 6.74 -8.66
CA VAL A 208 18.51 5.37 -8.94
C VAL A 208 17.42 4.60 -9.68
N ASP A 209 17.78 3.93 -10.77
CA ASP A 209 16.95 2.86 -11.36
C ASP A 209 17.11 1.63 -10.48
N VAL A 210 16.12 1.39 -9.61
CA VAL A 210 16.19 0.34 -8.58
C VAL A 210 16.11 -1.07 -9.16
N ILE A 211 15.53 -1.25 -10.35
CA ILE A 211 15.54 -2.55 -11.03
C ILE A 211 16.97 -2.88 -11.45
N ARG A 212 17.67 -1.93 -12.09
CA ARG A 212 19.07 -2.13 -12.46
C ARG A 212 20.01 -2.23 -11.26
N ALA A 213 19.68 -1.55 -10.16
CA ALA A 213 20.46 -1.67 -8.92
C ALA A 213 20.30 -3.06 -8.33
N GLY A 214 19.06 -3.56 -8.23
CA GLY A 214 18.77 -4.91 -7.77
C GLY A 214 19.44 -5.98 -8.62
N ASP A 215 19.40 -5.87 -9.94
CA ASP A 215 20.08 -6.81 -10.86
C ASP A 215 21.59 -6.90 -10.56
N ARG A 216 22.26 -5.80 -10.23
CA ARG A 216 23.69 -5.80 -9.86
C ARG A 216 23.97 -6.49 -8.54
N ASP A 217 23.00 -6.43 -7.62
CA ASP A 217 23.10 -7.00 -6.28
C ASP A 217 22.50 -8.44 -6.23
N GLY A 218 22.07 -8.99 -7.38
CA GLY A 218 21.49 -10.31 -7.50
C GLY A 218 20.03 -10.41 -7.02
N VAL A 219 19.31 -9.27 -6.98
CA VAL A 219 17.92 -9.16 -6.54
C VAL A 219 17.02 -8.79 -7.71
N GLU A 220 16.05 -9.63 -8.02
CA GLU A 220 14.97 -9.31 -8.94
C GLU A 220 14.01 -8.31 -8.28
N VAL A 221 13.90 -7.10 -8.83
CA VAL A 221 12.99 -6.06 -8.32
C VAL A 221 11.78 -5.96 -9.21
N ILE A 222 10.58 -6.14 -8.63
CA ILE A 222 9.30 -6.12 -9.35
C ILE A 222 8.41 -5.01 -8.80
N GLU A 223 7.87 -4.18 -9.68
CA GLU A 223 6.86 -3.20 -9.33
C GLU A 223 5.48 -3.86 -9.26
N VAL A 224 4.76 -3.64 -8.17
CA VAL A 224 3.41 -4.19 -7.94
C VAL A 224 2.43 -3.08 -7.56
N GLY A 225 1.23 -3.11 -8.14
CA GLY A 225 0.22 -2.08 -7.93
C GLY A 225 -0.76 -2.37 -6.81
N ASP A 226 -1.01 -3.62 -6.51
CA ASP A 226 -2.00 -4.04 -5.54
C ASP A 226 -1.59 -5.34 -4.82
N ILE A 227 -2.35 -5.64 -3.78
CA ILE A 227 -2.08 -6.81 -2.93
C ILE A 227 -2.30 -8.14 -3.64
N TYR A 228 -3.16 -8.19 -4.66
CA TYR A 228 -3.44 -9.43 -5.40
C TYR A 228 -2.24 -9.83 -6.24
N GLU A 229 -1.66 -8.86 -6.95
CA GLU A 229 -0.42 -9.03 -7.72
C GLU A 229 0.76 -9.38 -6.78
N ALA A 230 0.93 -8.61 -5.70
CA ALA A 230 1.98 -8.86 -4.72
C ALA A 230 1.86 -10.24 -4.07
N TYR A 231 0.66 -10.67 -3.71
CA TYR A 231 0.40 -11.95 -3.07
C TYR A 231 0.82 -13.13 -3.95
N SER A 232 0.54 -13.04 -5.27
CA SER A 232 0.94 -14.09 -6.20
C SER A 232 2.45 -14.24 -6.30
N HIS A 233 3.21 -13.14 -6.20
CA HIS A 233 4.67 -13.18 -6.16
C HIS A 233 5.22 -13.69 -4.84
N LEU A 234 4.55 -13.35 -3.72
CA LEU A 234 4.98 -13.75 -2.38
C LEU A 234 4.71 -15.22 -2.07
N THR A 235 3.62 -15.79 -2.60
CA THR A 235 3.16 -17.13 -2.21
C THR A 235 3.05 -18.12 -3.37
N GLY A 236 3.05 -17.64 -4.61
CA GLY A 236 2.71 -18.46 -5.78
C GLY A 236 1.21 -18.75 -5.93
N ALA A 237 0.37 -18.33 -4.97
CA ALA A 237 -1.08 -18.51 -4.99
C ALA A 237 -1.80 -17.23 -5.41
N ASN A 238 -3.02 -17.36 -5.93
CA ASN A 238 -3.87 -16.22 -6.24
C ASN A 238 -4.95 -16.05 -5.18
N ILE A 239 -5.31 -14.81 -4.89
CA ILE A 239 -6.45 -14.47 -4.06
C ILE A 239 -7.69 -14.48 -4.93
N ASP A 240 -8.62 -15.40 -4.66
CA ASP A 240 -9.95 -15.33 -5.24
C ASP A 240 -10.73 -14.23 -4.54
N VAL A 241 -11.10 -13.19 -5.27
CA VAL A 241 -11.92 -12.12 -4.71
C VAL A 241 -13.38 -12.57 -4.72
N PRO A 242 -14.00 -12.82 -3.55
CA PRO A 242 -15.39 -13.25 -3.50
C PRO A 242 -16.30 -12.20 -4.16
N GLY A 243 -17.15 -12.64 -5.07
CA GLY A 243 -18.19 -11.80 -5.65
C GLY A 243 -17.73 -10.76 -6.66
N VAL A 244 -16.44 -10.71 -7.06
CA VAL A 244 -16.05 -9.90 -8.20
C VAL A 244 -16.65 -10.55 -9.44
N SER A 245 -17.57 -9.84 -10.07
CA SER A 245 -18.07 -10.21 -11.39
C SER A 245 -16.87 -10.40 -12.33
N ARG A 246 -16.87 -11.46 -13.14
CA ARG A 246 -15.89 -11.62 -14.23
C ARG A 246 -15.92 -10.46 -15.21
N ASP A 247 -16.97 -9.68 -15.14
CA ASP A 247 -17.14 -8.42 -15.82
C ASP A 247 -17.16 -7.30 -14.75
N PRO A 248 -16.03 -6.67 -14.46
CA PRO A 248 -15.92 -5.62 -13.44
C PRO A 248 -16.58 -4.30 -13.87
N ARG A 249 -17.28 -4.28 -15.02
CA ARG A 249 -17.98 -3.07 -15.45
C ARG A 249 -19.06 -2.70 -14.46
N LEU A 250 -19.07 -1.44 -14.12
CA LEU A 250 -20.17 -0.86 -13.34
C LEU A 250 -21.50 -1.04 -14.12
N ASP A 251 -22.59 -1.20 -13.40
CA ASP A 251 -23.90 -1.04 -14.01
C ASP A 251 -24.03 0.35 -14.65
N ALA A 252 -24.90 0.48 -15.65
CA ALA A 252 -25.01 1.70 -16.45
C ALA A 252 -25.25 2.95 -15.58
N ALA A 253 -26.11 2.85 -14.56
CA ALA A 253 -26.42 4.00 -13.71
C ALA A 253 -25.23 4.41 -12.82
N SER A 254 -24.47 3.46 -12.32
CA SER A 254 -23.23 3.72 -11.57
C SER A 254 -22.13 4.25 -12.47
N TYR A 255 -21.99 3.67 -13.67
CA TYR A 255 -21.03 4.15 -14.66
C TYR A 255 -21.30 5.60 -15.08
N ASP A 256 -22.56 5.96 -15.37
CA ASP A 256 -22.95 7.33 -15.74
C ASP A 256 -22.66 8.35 -14.65
N LYS A 257 -22.64 7.94 -13.39
CA LYS A 257 -22.27 8.81 -12.26
C LYS A 257 -20.76 8.94 -12.09
N VAL A 258 -20.01 7.85 -12.24
CA VAL A 258 -18.56 7.80 -11.97
C VAL A 258 -17.77 8.33 -13.17
N LYS A 259 -18.16 7.98 -14.40
CA LYS A 259 -17.44 8.35 -15.61
C LYS A 259 -17.15 9.86 -15.72
N PRO A 260 -18.10 10.79 -15.54
CA PRO A 260 -17.80 12.22 -15.62
C PRO A 260 -16.77 12.69 -14.58
N GLN A 261 -16.78 12.08 -13.39
CA GLN A 261 -15.82 12.40 -12.32
C GLN A 261 -14.43 11.89 -12.68
N THR A 262 -14.35 10.68 -13.21
CA THR A 262 -13.10 10.08 -13.70
C THR A 262 -12.54 10.88 -14.87
N ASP A 263 -13.36 11.19 -15.87
CA ASP A 263 -12.94 12.00 -17.03
C ASP A 263 -12.43 13.38 -16.59
N ALA A 264 -13.13 14.04 -15.65
CA ALA A 264 -12.70 15.31 -15.09
C ALA A 264 -11.38 15.20 -14.29
N ALA A 265 -11.17 14.10 -13.58
CA ALA A 265 -9.93 13.84 -12.87
C ALA A 265 -8.76 13.59 -13.83
N LEU A 266 -8.96 12.79 -14.87
CA LEU A 266 -7.98 12.55 -15.92
C LEU A 266 -7.65 13.83 -16.71
N ALA A 267 -8.64 14.67 -17.00
CA ALA A 267 -8.40 15.96 -17.66
C ALA A 267 -7.57 16.91 -16.77
N ARG A 268 -7.86 16.98 -15.47
CA ARG A 268 -7.03 17.74 -14.51
C ARG A 268 -5.60 17.20 -14.44
N TYR A 269 -5.45 15.88 -14.39
CA TYR A 269 -4.15 15.25 -14.42
C TYR A 269 -3.37 15.59 -15.70
N ALA A 270 -3.98 15.44 -16.88
CA ALA A 270 -3.35 15.78 -18.16
C ALA A 270 -2.91 17.25 -18.24
N SER A 271 -3.75 18.16 -17.73
CA SER A 271 -3.42 19.59 -17.64
C SER A 271 -2.28 19.86 -16.66
N ALA A 272 -2.31 19.24 -15.48
CA ALA A 272 -1.26 19.37 -14.47
C ALA A 272 0.07 18.79 -14.97
N ASN A 273 0.04 17.62 -15.60
CA ASN A 273 1.23 16.99 -16.19
C ASN A 273 1.82 17.85 -17.32
N SER A 274 0.97 18.40 -18.20
CA SER A 274 1.42 19.34 -19.22
C SER A 274 2.05 20.61 -18.63
N GLY A 275 1.53 21.07 -17.48
CA GLY A 275 2.12 22.18 -16.72
C GLY A 275 3.48 21.81 -16.13
N PHE A 276 3.56 20.62 -15.51
CA PHE A 276 4.77 20.06 -14.92
C PHE A 276 5.90 19.91 -15.95
N GLN A 277 5.60 19.36 -17.13
CA GLN A 277 6.59 19.20 -18.20
C GLN A 277 7.17 20.52 -18.72
N ARG A 278 6.51 21.64 -18.48
CA ARG A 278 7.00 23.00 -18.83
C ARG A 278 7.84 23.64 -17.73
N LEU A 279 7.91 23.07 -16.55
CA LEU A 279 8.74 23.58 -15.47
C LEU A 279 10.24 23.43 -15.82
N PRO A 280 11.11 24.27 -15.26
CA PRO A 280 12.55 24.06 -15.27
C PRO A 280 12.91 22.69 -14.70
N LYS A 281 13.97 22.07 -15.24
CA LYS A 281 14.37 20.70 -14.89
C LYS A 281 14.72 20.51 -13.40
N ASP A 282 15.31 21.54 -12.79
CA ASP A 282 15.59 21.57 -11.35
C ASP A 282 14.34 21.51 -10.50
N LEU A 283 13.24 22.15 -10.94
CA LEU A 283 11.95 22.05 -10.26
C LEU A 283 11.26 20.71 -10.52
N GLN A 284 11.35 20.16 -11.74
CA GLN A 284 10.83 18.81 -12.02
C GLN A 284 11.51 17.78 -11.11
N ALA A 285 12.81 17.84 -10.95
CA ALA A 285 13.60 16.91 -10.14
C ALA A 285 13.14 16.86 -8.67
N ILE A 286 12.64 17.96 -8.10
CA ILE A 286 12.08 17.97 -6.72
C ILE A 286 10.88 17.02 -6.60
N PHE A 287 10.00 17.01 -7.60
CA PHE A 287 8.82 16.12 -7.60
C PHE A 287 9.20 14.67 -7.91
N ASP A 288 10.18 14.47 -8.82
CA ASP A 288 10.67 13.13 -9.15
C ASP A 288 11.39 12.49 -7.96
N GLN A 289 12.15 13.26 -7.17
CA GLN A 289 12.79 12.81 -5.93
C GLN A 289 11.78 12.32 -4.88
N ALA A 290 10.58 12.87 -4.88
CA ALA A 290 9.51 12.41 -4.00
C ALA A 290 8.79 11.14 -4.52
N GLY A 291 9.14 10.63 -5.70
CA GLY A 291 8.51 9.46 -6.33
C GLY A 291 7.05 9.68 -6.75
N LEU A 292 6.53 10.90 -6.61
CA LEU A 292 5.10 11.20 -6.79
C LEU A 292 4.65 11.09 -8.24
N ILE A 293 5.52 11.44 -9.19
CA ILE A 293 5.16 11.45 -10.62
C ILE A 293 4.95 10.02 -11.11
N GLY A 294 5.92 9.12 -10.88
CA GLY A 294 5.80 7.73 -11.27
C GLY A 294 4.61 7.03 -10.63
N TYR A 295 4.32 7.34 -9.38
CA TYR A 295 3.14 6.83 -8.67
C TYR A 295 1.83 7.25 -9.35
N VAL A 296 1.66 8.55 -9.64
CA VAL A 296 0.43 9.07 -10.27
C VAL A 296 0.28 8.56 -11.70
N ASP A 297 1.37 8.53 -12.49
CA ASP A 297 1.39 8.00 -13.87
C ASP A 297 1.01 6.52 -13.89
N GLY A 298 1.52 5.73 -12.94
CA GLY A 298 1.21 4.32 -12.81
C GLY A 298 -0.29 4.05 -12.61
N TYR A 299 -0.96 4.86 -11.79
CA TYR A 299 -2.41 4.75 -11.59
C TYR A 299 -3.22 5.33 -12.74
N ALA A 300 -2.82 6.45 -13.33
CA ALA A 300 -3.50 7.04 -14.48
C ALA A 300 -3.48 6.11 -15.70
N THR A 301 -2.46 5.27 -15.83
CA THR A 301 -2.36 4.29 -16.93
C THR A 301 -3.30 3.10 -16.73
N LYS A 302 -3.62 2.76 -15.47
CA LYS A 302 -4.54 1.66 -15.12
C LYS A 302 -6.02 2.09 -15.11
N ALA A 303 -6.32 3.38 -15.01
CA ALA A 303 -7.68 3.95 -15.00
C ALA A 303 -8.26 4.07 -16.41
#